data_a6e531d8a48bc18495e7ad7fdab59e82
#
_entry.id   a6e531d8a48bc18495e7ad7fdab59e82
#
_cell.length_a   1.000
_cell.length_b   1.000
_cell.length_c   1.000
_cell.angle_alpha   90.00
_cell.angle_beta   90.00
_cell.angle_gamma   90.00
#
_symmetry.space_group_name_H-M   'P 1'
#
loop_
_entity.id
_entity.type
_entity.pdbx_description
1 polymer ?
#
loop_
_entity_poly.entity_id
_entity_poly.type
_entity_poly.pdbx_seq_one_letter_code
_entity_poly.pdbx_strand_id
1 'polypeptide(L)'
;MTKSALFEFMRGHRYAVVSSVTAQGTPESAVVGFAVTPELEIIFDTVRSSRKYANLTANPAAAVAMWTGEATTQYEGIASEPDGAERERYREIYFETWPDGRDRLSWAGITHFVIRPKWIRYSNFETRVIEEFRF
;
A
#
# COMPACT_ATOMS: atom_id res chain seq x y z
N MET A 1 16.93 -5.91 11.73
CA MET A 1 15.50 -5.55 11.78
C MET A 1 14.65 -6.77 11.53
N THR A 2 13.65 -7.00 12.35
CA THR A 2 12.69 -8.08 12.16
C THR A 2 11.52 -7.61 11.29
N LYS A 3 10.73 -8.55 10.75
CA LYS A 3 9.47 -8.21 10.06
C LYS A 3 8.51 -7.47 10.98
N SER A 4 8.49 -7.82 12.26
CA SER A 4 7.68 -7.15 13.29
C SER A 4 8.10 -5.68 13.46
N ALA A 5 9.40 -5.41 13.50
CA ALA A 5 9.90 -4.03 13.59
C ALA A 5 9.60 -3.22 12.32
N LEU A 6 9.68 -3.86 11.15
CA LEU A 6 9.30 -3.23 9.89
C LEU A 6 7.80 -2.90 9.87
N PHE A 7 6.96 -3.82 10.34
CA PHE A 7 5.52 -3.57 10.48
C PHE A 7 5.25 -2.35 11.37
N GLU A 8 5.91 -2.27 12.54
CA GLU A 8 5.75 -1.13 13.45
C GLU A 8 6.20 0.18 12.80
N PHE A 9 7.29 0.16 12.04
CA PHE A 9 7.71 1.34 11.29
C PHE A 9 6.66 1.76 10.25
N MET A 10 6.20 0.83 9.44
CA MET A 10 5.24 1.12 8.37
C MET A 10 3.90 1.61 8.92
N ARG A 11 3.37 0.98 9.96
CA ARG A 11 2.07 1.36 10.54
C ARG A 11 2.10 2.74 11.21
N GLY A 12 3.27 3.27 11.51
CA GLY A 12 3.44 4.61 12.04
C GLY A 12 3.16 5.72 11.01
N HIS A 13 2.97 5.38 9.75
CA HIS A 13 2.71 6.33 8.67
C HIS A 13 1.22 6.35 8.32
N ARG A 14 0.69 7.54 8.04
CA ARG A 14 -0.69 7.69 7.56
C ARG A 14 -0.76 7.62 6.04
N TYR A 15 0.26 8.12 5.35
CA TYR A 15 0.28 8.27 3.91
C TYR A 15 1.48 7.55 3.31
N ALA A 16 1.28 7.06 2.10
CA ALA A 16 2.34 6.46 1.30
C ALA A 16 2.17 6.89 -0.16
N VAL A 17 3.27 6.84 -0.90
CA VAL A 17 3.23 7.05 -2.35
C VAL A 17 3.09 5.70 -3.02
N VAL A 18 2.01 5.51 -3.77
CA VAL A 18 1.77 4.31 -4.57
C VAL A 18 2.04 4.62 -6.03
N SER A 19 2.86 3.79 -6.67
CA SER A 19 3.21 3.92 -8.08
C SER A 19 2.70 2.73 -8.87
N SER A 20 2.18 3.01 -10.05
CA SER A 20 1.66 2.04 -11.01
C SER A 20 2.08 2.43 -12.42
N VAL A 21 1.83 1.59 -13.39
CA VAL A 21 2.32 1.79 -14.76
C VAL A 21 1.15 1.76 -15.73
N THR A 22 1.12 2.72 -16.66
CA THR A 22 0.12 2.73 -17.74
C THR A 22 0.40 1.59 -18.74
N ALA A 23 -0.56 1.34 -19.62
CA ALA A 23 -0.40 0.35 -20.69
C ALA A 23 0.79 0.67 -21.61
N GLN A 24 1.20 1.94 -21.70
CA GLN A 24 2.36 2.37 -22.48
C GLN A 24 3.68 2.37 -21.70
N GLY A 25 3.65 1.91 -20.43
CA GLY A 25 4.84 1.86 -19.60
C GLY A 25 5.17 3.17 -18.88
N THR A 26 4.27 4.14 -18.87
CA THR A 26 4.48 5.41 -18.16
C THR A 26 4.24 5.20 -16.66
N PRO A 27 5.21 5.49 -15.79
CA PRO A 27 4.99 5.40 -14.35
C PRO A 27 4.13 6.57 -13.86
N GLU A 28 3.19 6.25 -12.97
CA GLU A 28 2.32 7.24 -12.33
C GLU A 28 2.31 7.02 -10.83
N SER A 29 2.35 8.11 -10.06
CA SER A 29 2.41 8.07 -8.60
C SER A 29 1.27 8.87 -8.00
N ALA A 30 0.76 8.40 -6.85
CA ALA A 30 -0.26 9.10 -6.09
C ALA A 30 -0.03 8.86 -4.60
N VAL A 31 -0.34 9.87 -3.79
CA VAL A 31 -0.37 9.74 -2.33
C VAL A 31 -1.69 9.12 -1.93
N VAL A 32 -1.64 8.10 -1.09
CA VAL A 32 -2.82 7.43 -0.53
C VAL A 32 -2.73 7.36 0.98
N GLY A 33 -3.89 7.41 1.65
CA GLY A 33 -4.01 6.92 3.03
C GLY A 33 -4.07 5.41 2.99
N PHE A 34 -3.33 4.75 3.86
CA PHE A 34 -3.21 3.29 3.82
C PHE A 34 -3.27 2.68 5.20
N ALA A 35 -3.53 1.39 5.23
CA ALA A 35 -3.34 0.53 6.38
C ALA A 35 -2.38 -0.60 6.01
N VAL A 36 -1.67 -1.12 6.99
CA VAL A 36 -0.74 -2.24 6.80
C VAL A 36 -1.11 -3.37 7.74
N THR A 37 -1.03 -4.60 7.25
CA THR A 37 -1.25 -5.81 8.05
C THR A 37 0.07 -6.29 8.67
N PRO A 38 0.01 -7.16 9.72
CA PRO A 38 1.24 -7.79 10.24
C PRO A 38 2.02 -8.59 9.20
N GLU A 39 1.36 -9.03 8.11
CA GLU A 39 1.98 -9.69 6.96
C GLU A 39 2.58 -8.71 5.96
N LEU A 40 2.59 -7.41 6.32
CA LEU A 40 3.14 -6.32 5.49
C LEU A 40 2.36 -6.08 4.20
N GLU A 41 1.11 -6.50 4.15
CA GLU A 41 0.19 -6.15 3.07
C GLU A 41 -0.28 -4.71 3.25
N ILE A 42 -0.38 -3.96 2.15
CA ILE A 42 -0.85 -2.57 2.15
C ILE A 42 -2.26 -2.53 1.60
N ILE A 43 -3.16 -1.85 2.32
CA ILE A 43 -4.56 -1.67 1.92
C ILE A 43 -4.81 -0.19 1.72
N PHE A 44 -5.45 0.18 0.61
CA PHE A 44 -5.93 1.53 0.37
C PHE A 44 -7.24 1.52 -0.39
N ASP A 45 -8.00 2.63 -0.30
CA ASP A 45 -9.20 2.79 -1.10
C ASP A 45 -8.93 3.70 -2.31
N THR A 46 -9.73 3.54 -3.35
CA THR A 46 -9.75 4.39 -4.53
C THR A 46 -11.11 4.26 -5.22
N VAL A 47 -11.35 5.10 -6.20
CA VAL A 47 -12.54 4.97 -7.07
C VAL A 47 -12.15 4.30 -8.38
N ARG A 48 -13.09 3.54 -8.96
CA ARG A 48 -12.82 2.80 -10.22
C ARG A 48 -12.54 3.70 -11.41
N SER A 49 -12.85 4.99 -11.31
CA SER A 49 -12.50 5.98 -12.34
C SER A 49 -11.08 6.53 -12.20
N SER A 50 -10.32 6.16 -11.17
CA SER A 50 -8.95 6.65 -10.99
C SER A 50 -7.97 6.01 -11.97
N ARG A 51 -6.88 6.73 -12.25
CA ARG A 51 -5.81 6.21 -13.13
C ARG A 51 -5.18 4.94 -12.56
N LYS A 52 -4.96 4.91 -11.23
CA LYS A 52 -4.35 3.75 -10.58
C LYS A 52 -5.23 2.51 -10.67
N TYR A 53 -6.56 2.66 -10.68
CA TYR A 53 -7.45 1.52 -10.87
C TYR A 53 -7.24 0.87 -12.24
N ALA A 54 -7.25 1.66 -13.30
CA ALA A 54 -7.02 1.16 -14.65
C ALA A 54 -5.62 0.53 -14.78
N ASN A 55 -4.60 1.19 -14.22
CA ASN A 55 -3.23 0.69 -14.27
C ASN A 55 -3.08 -0.65 -13.55
N LEU A 56 -3.54 -0.74 -12.31
CA LEU A 56 -3.37 -1.93 -11.48
C LEU A 56 -4.24 -3.10 -11.95
N THR A 57 -5.37 -2.82 -12.59
CA THR A 57 -6.20 -3.85 -13.21
C THR A 57 -5.50 -4.48 -14.41
N ALA A 58 -4.82 -3.66 -15.23
CA ALA A 58 -4.11 -4.12 -16.41
C ALA A 58 -2.73 -4.71 -16.07
N ASN A 59 -2.02 -4.12 -15.10
CA ASN A 59 -0.71 -4.57 -14.64
C ASN A 59 -0.66 -4.45 -13.12
N PRO A 60 -0.72 -5.57 -12.39
CA PRO A 60 -0.81 -5.55 -10.94
C PRO A 60 0.49 -5.19 -10.22
N ALA A 61 1.59 -5.02 -10.92
CA ALA A 61 2.84 -4.60 -10.32
C ALA A 61 2.72 -3.19 -9.73
N ALA A 62 3.05 -3.05 -8.46
CA ALA A 62 2.97 -1.79 -7.73
C ALA A 62 4.24 -1.55 -6.93
N ALA A 63 4.60 -0.28 -6.77
CA ALA A 63 5.66 0.15 -5.88
C ALA A 63 5.09 1.12 -4.86
N VAL A 64 5.62 1.07 -3.64
CA VAL A 64 5.18 1.94 -2.55
C VAL A 64 6.39 2.52 -1.84
N ALA A 65 6.33 3.78 -1.51
CA ALA A 65 7.38 4.44 -0.74
C ALA A 65 6.76 5.20 0.44
N MET A 66 7.46 5.16 1.56
CA MET A 66 7.15 5.97 2.74
C MET A 66 8.43 6.30 3.48
N TRP A 67 8.40 7.39 4.24
CA TRP A 67 9.60 7.83 4.95
C TRP A 67 9.24 8.67 6.18
N THR A 68 10.16 8.67 7.15
CA THR A 68 10.13 9.56 8.30
C THR A 68 11.57 9.96 8.61
N GLY A 69 11.90 11.25 8.51
CA GLY A 69 13.26 11.72 8.68
C GLY A 69 14.21 11.04 7.72
N GLU A 70 15.24 10.40 8.26
CA GLU A 70 16.26 9.69 7.47
C GLU A 70 15.92 8.21 7.22
N ALA A 71 14.80 7.74 7.73
CA ALA A 71 14.35 6.36 7.55
C ALA A 71 13.36 6.26 6.38
N THR A 72 13.62 5.36 5.45
CA THR A 72 12.80 5.17 4.24
C THR A 72 12.47 3.71 4.02
N THR A 73 11.35 3.47 3.34
CA THR A 73 11.00 2.14 2.85
C THR A 73 10.76 2.19 1.36
N GLN A 74 11.36 1.28 0.63
CA GLN A 74 11.02 0.96 -0.75
C GLN A 74 10.30 -0.38 -0.73
N TYR A 75 9.17 -0.45 -1.40
CA TYR A 75 8.30 -1.62 -1.36
C TYR A 75 7.86 -1.94 -2.79
N GLU A 76 8.04 -3.19 -3.19
CA GLU A 76 7.53 -3.71 -4.45
C GLU A 76 6.57 -4.86 -4.16
N GLY A 77 5.44 -4.87 -4.82
CA GLY A 77 4.43 -5.90 -4.59
C GLY A 77 3.45 -6.06 -5.74
N ILE A 78 2.48 -6.92 -5.50
CA ILE A 78 1.42 -7.26 -6.45
C ILE A 78 0.08 -6.82 -5.87
N ALA A 79 -0.61 -5.97 -6.61
CA ALA A 79 -1.92 -5.46 -6.22
C ALA A 79 -3.04 -6.39 -6.68
N SER A 80 -4.09 -6.47 -5.88
CA SER A 80 -5.33 -7.15 -6.24
C SER A 80 -6.51 -6.40 -5.66
N GLU A 81 -7.65 -6.51 -6.32
CA GLU A 81 -8.93 -6.02 -5.82
C GLU A 81 -9.64 -7.20 -5.16
N PRO A 82 -9.68 -7.30 -3.82
CA PRO A 82 -10.32 -8.43 -3.15
C PRO A 82 -11.83 -8.39 -3.30
N ASP A 83 -12.47 -9.54 -3.17
CA ASP A 83 -13.93 -9.68 -3.18
C ASP A 83 -14.40 -10.57 -2.04
N GLY A 84 -15.71 -10.66 -1.86
CA GLY A 84 -16.35 -11.55 -0.88
C GLY A 84 -15.86 -11.34 0.55
N ALA A 85 -15.66 -12.45 1.26
CA ALA A 85 -15.21 -12.43 2.64
C ALA A 85 -13.82 -11.83 2.81
N GLU A 86 -12.92 -12.04 1.84
CA GLU A 86 -11.59 -11.45 1.84
C GLU A 86 -11.67 -9.91 1.80
N ARG A 87 -12.52 -9.37 0.92
CA ARG A 87 -12.76 -7.92 0.86
C ARG A 87 -13.24 -7.38 2.20
N GLU A 88 -14.20 -8.04 2.84
CA GLU A 88 -14.74 -7.59 4.12
C GLU A 88 -13.67 -7.60 5.20
N ARG A 89 -12.81 -8.61 5.23
CA ARG A 89 -11.70 -8.70 6.19
C ARG A 89 -10.71 -7.54 6.02
N TYR A 90 -10.30 -7.24 4.79
CA TYR A 90 -9.37 -6.13 4.53
C TYR A 90 -10.01 -4.76 4.80
N ARG A 91 -11.30 -4.60 4.49
CA ARG A 91 -12.03 -3.36 4.80
C ARG A 91 -12.05 -3.08 6.29
N GLU A 92 -12.30 -4.09 7.12
CA GLU A 92 -12.31 -3.91 8.58
C GLU A 92 -10.95 -3.47 9.09
N ILE A 93 -9.87 -4.03 8.58
CA ILE A 93 -8.51 -3.61 8.92
C ILE A 93 -8.27 -2.15 8.50
N TYR A 94 -8.68 -1.80 7.28
CA TYR A 94 -8.55 -0.44 6.77
C TYR A 94 -9.34 0.56 7.62
N PHE A 95 -10.56 0.24 7.99
CA PHE A 95 -11.42 1.12 8.79
C PHE A 95 -10.94 1.29 10.23
N GLU A 96 -10.18 0.36 10.77
CA GLU A 96 -9.52 0.54 12.08
C GLU A 96 -8.52 1.69 12.03
N THR A 97 -7.79 1.83 10.93
CA THR A 97 -6.84 2.94 10.72
C THR A 97 -7.55 4.19 10.22
N TRP A 98 -8.55 4.02 9.37
CA TRP A 98 -9.30 5.08 8.72
C TRP A 98 -10.81 4.91 8.98
N PRO A 99 -11.31 5.32 10.17
CA PRO A 99 -12.74 5.20 10.49
C PRO A 99 -13.66 5.92 9.51
N ASP A 100 -13.21 7.05 8.95
CA ASP A 100 -13.93 7.82 7.92
C ASP A 100 -14.03 7.06 6.58
N GLY A 101 -13.27 6.00 6.40
CA GLY A 101 -13.37 5.14 5.23
C GLY A 101 -14.75 4.52 5.04
N ARG A 102 -15.49 4.32 6.13
CA ARG A 102 -16.88 3.82 6.07
C ARG A 102 -17.80 4.82 5.37
N ASP A 103 -17.58 6.12 5.57
CA ASP A 103 -18.38 7.16 4.94
C ASP A 103 -18.19 7.18 3.42
N ARG A 104 -16.99 6.80 2.96
CA ARG A 104 -16.69 6.73 1.54
C ARG A 104 -17.32 5.53 0.82
N LEU A 105 -17.86 4.55 1.55
CA LEU A 105 -18.54 3.40 0.94
C LEU A 105 -19.75 3.81 0.09
N SER A 106 -20.30 5.02 0.32
CA SER A 106 -21.38 5.57 -0.50
C SER A 106 -20.90 6.23 -1.79
N TRP A 107 -19.60 6.42 -1.97
CA TRP A 107 -19.06 7.04 -3.17
C TRP A 107 -19.20 6.10 -4.36
N ALA A 108 -19.61 6.66 -5.51
CA ALA A 108 -19.72 5.89 -6.74
C ALA A 108 -18.36 5.28 -7.12
N GLY A 109 -18.34 3.97 -7.33
CA GLY A 109 -17.16 3.25 -7.76
C GLY A 109 -16.08 3.05 -6.70
N ILE A 110 -16.37 3.31 -5.42
CA ILE A 110 -15.38 3.06 -4.34
C ILE A 110 -14.98 1.59 -4.32
N THR A 111 -13.69 1.35 -4.15
CA THR A 111 -13.13 0.01 -4.03
C THR A 111 -11.87 0.02 -3.19
N HIS A 112 -11.38 -1.16 -2.83
CA HIS A 112 -10.16 -1.33 -2.07
C HIS A 112 -9.18 -2.22 -2.85
N PHE A 113 -7.90 -1.85 -2.79
CA PHE A 113 -6.80 -2.68 -3.26
C PHE A 113 -5.99 -3.17 -2.09
N VAL A 114 -5.42 -4.36 -2.27
CA VAL A 114 -4.42 -4.94 -1.37
C VAL A 114 -3.16 -5.16 -2.17
N ILE A 115 -2.02 -4.69 -1.68
CA ILE A 115 -0.71 -4.95 -2.29
C ILE A 115 0.02 -5.94 -1.40
N ARG A 116 0.36 -7.11 -1.95
CA ARG A 116 1.13 -8.14 -1.26
C ARG A 116 2.61 -7.95 -1.56
N PRO A 117 3.48 -7.96 -0.54
CA PRO A 117 4.89 -7.67 -0.75
C PRO A 117 5.60 -8.78 -1.52
N LYS A 118 6.53 -8.39 -2.37
CA LYS A 118 7.54 -9.26 -2.99
C LYS A 118 8.93 -8.93 -2.49
N TRP A 119 9.19 -7.65 -2.26
CA TRP A 119 10.48 -7.16 -1.81
C TRP A 119 10.29 -5.83 -1.08
N ILE A 120 10.97 -5.67 0.04
CA ILE A 120 10.97 -4.43 0.82
C ILE A 120 12.40 -4.13 1.24
N ARG A 121 12.82 -2.87 1.08
CA ARG A 121 14.08 -2.38 1.64
C ARG A 121 13.77 -1.27 2.64
N TYR A 122 14.24 -1.46 3.86
CA TYR A 122 14.31 -0.40 4.86
C TYR A 122 15.72 0.18 4.84
N SER A 123 15.84 1.51 4.86
CA SER A 123 17.11 2.21 4.95
C SER A 123 16.99 3.31 5.99
N ASN A 124 17.97 3.42 6.86
CA ASN A 124 18.10 4.54 7.78
C ASN A 124 19.48 5.16 7.56
N PHE A 125 19.51 6.35 6.99
CA PHE A 125 20.76 7.01 6.59
C PHE A 125 21.51 7.63 7.77
N GLU A 126 20.85 7.86 8.89
CA GLU A 126 21.50 8.33 10.11
C GLU A 126 22.26 7.19 10.81
N THR A 127 21.59 6.04 11.00
CA THR A 127 22.18 4.86 11.66
C THR A 127 22.96 3.96 10.72
N ARG A 128 22.85 4.20 9.40
CA ARG A 128 23.47 3.41 8.33
C ARG A 128 23.00 1.95 8.30
N VAL A 129 21.77 1.69 8.77
CA VAL A 129 21.14 0.38 8.70
C VAL A 129 20.44 0.26 7.35
N ILE A 130 20.69 -0.84 6.63
CA ILE A 130 19.98 -1.22 5.41
C ILE A 130 19.59 -2.69 5.57
N GLU A 131 18.30 -2.97 5.46
CA GLU A 131 17.74 -4.31 5.57
C GLU A 131 16.81 -4.60 4.40
N GLU A 132 16.96 -5.78 3.82
CA GLU A 132 16.08 -6.23 2.74
C GLU A 132 15.28 -7.45 3.18
N PHE A 133 14.03 -7.51 2.72
CA PHE A 133 13.10 -8.60 2.97
C PHE A 133 12.56 -9.11 1.65
N ARG A 134 12.56 -10.43 1.46
CA ARG A 134 12.00 -11.10 0.28
C ARG A 134 10.88 -12.03 0.72
N PHE A 135 9.85 -12.13 -0.10
CA PHE A 135 8.62 -12.85 0.21
C PHE A 135 8.30 -13.90 -0.86
#